data_595ce2cc80670531c23fe8b943d18c11
#
_entry.id   595ce2cc80670531c23fe8b943d18c11
#
_cell.length_a   1.000
_cell.length_b   1.000
_cell.length_c   1.000
_cell.angle_alpha   90.00
_cell.angle_beta   90.00
_cell.angle_gamma   90.00
#
_symmetry.space_group_name_H-M   'P 1'
#
loop_
_entity.id
_entity.type
_entity.pdbx_description
1 polymer ?
#
loop_
_entity_poly.entity_id
_entity_poly.type
_entity_poly.pdbx_seq_one_letter_code
_entity_poly.pdbx_strand_id
1 'polypeptide(L)'
;MNYRASDFGRVAVLMGGWSAEREVSLVSGRAVLDGLRARGVDAVGIDFDREVVDRLRAGGCERVFNVVHGRGGEDGQLQGLLEIAGIPYTGSGVLGSALSMDKYRTKLVWQALGLPTPAFVLLESEADLARAEALGFPLMVKAALEGSSIGVYRVDDHAGLREAWQEAAACNSHVMAERCISGSEYTASILGEQALPLIRLETPREFYDYEAKYQANDTRYHIPCGLEPAEESALQALSLRAFAALGASGWGRVDLMRDEAGQPWLIEVNTVPGMTDHSLVPMAARAVGIDFPELVWQILTQTMERQHGE
;
A
#
# COMPACT_ATOMS: atom_id res chain seq x y z
N MET A 1 -16.28 18.45 -10.27
CA MET A 1 -17.59 18.17 -10.92
C MET A 1 -18.49 17.42 -9.94
N ASN A 2 -19.80 17.70 -9.96
CA ASN A 2 -20.73 16.94 -9.08
C ASN A 2 -21.29 15.76 -9.87
N TYR A 3 -20.73 14.56 -9.63
CA TYR A 3 -21.26 13.33 -10.19
C TYR A 3 -22.46 12.81 -9.39
N ARG A 4 -23.39 12.11 -10.07
CA ARG A 4 -24.49 11.37 -9.44
C ARG A 4 -24.13 9.89 -9.40
N ALA A 5 -24.74 9.13 -8.52
CA ALA A 5 -24.51 7.68 -8.41
C ALA A 5 -24.74 6.93 -9.73
N SER A 6 -25.75 7.38 -10.53
CA SER A 6 -26.05 6.82 -11.85
C SER A 6 -24.96 7.05 -12.91
N ASP A 7 -24.08 8.04 -12.72
CA ASP A 7 -23.08 8.40 -13.72
C ASP A 7 -21.93 7.37 -13.73
N PHE A 8 -21.79 6.56 -12.67
CA PHE A 8 -20.78 5.50 -12.59
C PHE A 8 -21.15 4.23 -13.34
N GLY A 9 -22.42 4.06 -13.73
CA GLY A 9 -22.92 2.78 -14.22
C GLY A 9 -22.87 1.70 -13.13
N ARG A 10 -22.79 0.44 -13.54
CA ARG A 10 -22.67 -0.68 -12.60
C ARG A 10 -21.21 -0.90 -12.20
N VAL A 11 -20.94 -0.82 -10.89
CA VAL A 11 -19.59 -0.91 -10.32
C VAL A 11 -19.35 -2.29 -9.72
N ALA A 12 -18.29 -2.97 -10.16
CA ALA A 12 -17.80 -4.18 -9.50
C ALA A 12 -16.81 -3.81 -8.39
N VAL A 13 -17.05 -4.26 -7.17
CA VAL A 13 -16.05 -4.25 -6.10
C VAL A 13 -15.31 -5.58 -6.16
N LEU A 14 -14.07 -5.56 -6.66
CA LEU A 14 -13.22 -6.74 -6.71
C LEU A 14 -12.54 -6.95 -5.37
N MET A 15 -12.70 -8.15 -4.80
CA MET A 15 -12.19 -8.53 -3.48
C MET A 15 -11.71 -9.98 -3.49
N GLY A 16 -11.06 -10.44 -2.43
CA GLY A 16 -10.61 -11.82 -2.29
C GLY A 16 -9.30 -12.07 -3.02
N GLY A 17 -9.32 -12.88 -4.06
CA GLY A 17 -8.12 -13.29 -4.80
C GLY A 17 -7.40 -14.47 -4.13
N TRP A 18 -6.13 -14.70 -4.51
CA TRP A 18 -5.34 -15.86 -4.09
C TRP A 18 -4.11 -15.54 -3.24
N SER A 19 -3.92 -14.27 -2.85
CA SER A 19 -2.82 -13.88 -1.97
C SER A 19 -3.06 -14.31 -0.52
N ALA A 20 -2.03 -14.26 0.29
CA ALA A 20 -2.14 -14.48 1.74
C ALA A 20 -3.05 -13.44 2.45
N GLU A 21 -3.34 -12.32 1.77
CA GLU A 21 -4.18 -11.22 2.28
C GLU A 21 -5.67 -11.35 1.88
N ARG A 22 -6.07 -12.51 1.31
CA ARG A 22 -7.44 -12.75 0.85
C ARG A 22 -8.52 -12.38 1.86
N GLU A 23 -8.39 -12.79 3.11
CA GLU A 23 -9.41 -12.56 4.14
C GLU A 23 -9.55 -11.05 4.46
N VAL A 24 -8.45 -10.33 4.49
CA VAL A 24 -8.45 -8.86 4.67
C VAL A 24 -9.14 -8.18 3.48
N SER A 25 -8.86 -8.66 2.26
CA SER A 25 -9.48 -8.18 1.03
C SER A 25 -11.00 -8.40 1.03
N LEU A 26 -11.47 -9.56 1.50
CA LEU A 26 -12.91 -9.85 1.59
C LEU A 26 -13.60 -8.92 2.61
N VAL A 27 -12.97 -8.62 3.74
CA VAL A 27 -13.54 -7.69 4.74
C VAL A 27 -13.56 -6.26 4.18
N SER A 28 -12.44 -5.79 3.62
CA SER A 28 -12.34 -4.49 2.96
C SER A 28 -13.37 -4.34 1.84
N GLY A 29 -13.51 -5.37 1.00
CA GLY A 29 -14.45 -5.36 -0.11
C GLY A 29 -15.90 -5.26 0.30
N ARG A 30 -16.30 -5.95 1.37
CA ARG A 30 -17.67 -5.82 1.94
C ARG A 30 -17.92 -4.42 2.45
N ALA A 31 -16.98 -3.84 3.20
CA ALA A 31 -17.10 -2.48 3.70
C ALA A 31 -17.24 -1.45 2.55
N VAL A 32 -16.39 -1.56 1.51
CA VAL A 32 -16.47 -0.70 0.31
C VAL A 32 -17.80 -0.87 -0.40
N LEU A 33 -18.25 -2.11 -0.60
CA LEU A 33 -19.54 -2.41 -1.25
C LEU A 33 -20.71 -1.75 -0.52
N ASP A 34 -20.74 -1.86 0.81
CA ASP A 34 -21.76 -1.26 1.65
C ASP A 34 -21.68 0.27 1.63
N GLY A 35 -20.47 0.84 1.67
CA GLY A 35 -20.25 2.29 1.56
C GLY A 35 -20.74 2.88 0.23
N LEU A 36 -20.45 2.22 -0.89
CA LEU A 36 -20.91 2.64 -2.22
C LEU A 36 -22.43 2.54 -2.35
N ARG A 37 -23.04 1.46 -1.85
CA ARG A 37 -24.49 1.28 -1.84
C ARG A 37 -25.21 2.32 -0.98
N ALA A 38 -24.62 2.69 0.16
CA ALA A 38 -25.14 3.76 1.01
C ALA A 38 -25.19 5.12 0.28
N ARG A 39 -24.32 5.31 -0.73
CA ARG A 39 -24.33 6.49 -1.62
C ARG A 39 -25.19 6.30 -2.87
N GLY A 40 -25.95 5.21 -2.97
CA GLY A 40 -26.86 4.93 -4.08
C GLY A 40 -26.19 4.39 -5.34
N VAL A 41 -24.90 3.99 -5.30
CA VAL A 41 -24.18 3.39 -6.44
C VAL A 41 -24.70 1.95 -6.66
N ASP A 42 -25.00 1.60 -7.91
CA ASP A 42 -25.26 0.19 -8.30
C ASP A 42 -23.94 -0.60 -8.24
N ALA A 43 -23.66 -1.16 -7.05
CA ALA A 43 -22.42 -1.87 -6.79
C ALA A 43 -22.65 -3.36 -6.49
N VAL A 44 -21.78 -4.21 -7.04
CA VAL A 44 -21.80 -5.67 -6.84
C VAL A 44 -20.42 -6.15 -6.40
N GLY A 45 -20.37 -7.10 -5.46
CA GLY A 45 -19.13 -7.73 -5.04
C GLY A 45 -18.79 -8.90 -5.96
N ILE A 46 -17.52 -8.97 -6.38
CA ILE A 46 -17.00 -10.08 -7.20
C ILE A 46 -15.72 -10.59 -6.54
N ASP A 47 -15.67 -11.88 -6.23
CA ASP A 47 -14.45 -12.55 -5.78
C ASP A 47 -13.49 -12.68 -6.98
N PHE A 48 -12.27 -12.16 -6.81
CA PHE A 48 -11.29 -12.09 -7.88
C PHE A 48 -10.69 -13.46 -8.17
N ASP A 49 -10.82 -13.88 -9.43
CA ASP A 49 -10.21 -15.09 -9.95
C ASP A 49 -9.82 -14.93 -11.44
N ARG A 50 -9.39 -16.02 -12.07
CA ARG A 50 -8.94 -16.00 -13.47
C ARG A 50 -10.05 -15.76 -14.49
N GLU A 51 -11.31 -15.87 -14.08
CA GLU A 51 -12.50 -15.65 -14.92
C GLU A 51 -13.11 -14.26 -14.71
N VAL A 52 -12.42 -13.37 -13.99
CA VAL A 52 -12.95 -12.06 -13.59
C VAL A 52 -13.48 -11.22 -14.76
N VAL A 53 -12.81 -11.23 -15.92
CA VAL A 53 -13.25 -10.44 -17.09
C VAL A 53 -14.60 -10.94 -17.63
N ASP A 54 -14.78 -12.26 -17.69
CA ASP A 54 -16.06 -12.84 -18.15
C ASP A 54 -17.18 -12.54 -17.16
N ARG A 55 -16.88 -12.56 -15.85
CA ARG A 55 -17.84 -12.16 -14.81
C ARG A 55 -18.19 -10.67 -14.87
N LEU A 56 -17.22 -9.79 -15.11
CA LEU A 56 -17.45 -8.36 -15.28
C LEU A 56 -18.38 -8.10 -16.48
N ARG A 57 -18.12 -8.75 -17.63
CA ARG A 57 -18.93 -8.63 -18.83
C ARG A 57 -20.34 -9.21 -18.64
N ALA A 58 -20.44 -10.41 -18.10
CA ALA A 58 -21.73 -11.06 -17.83
C ALA A 58 -22.58 -10.27 -16.82
N GLY A 59 -21.92 -9.63 -15.86
CA GLY A 59 -22.54 -8.77 -14.86
C GLY A 59 -22.91 -7.38 -15.37
N GLY A 60 -22.52 -7.00 -16.61
CA GLY A 60 -22.73 -5.65 -17.14
C GLY A 60 -21.98 -4.58 -16.34
N CYS A 61 -20.83 -4.92 -15.77
CA CYS A 61 -20.04 -3.99 -14.97
C CYS A 61 -19.27 -3.04 -15.89
N GLU A 62 -19.44 -1.76 -15.66
CA GLU A 62 -18.83 -0.69 -16.45
C GLU A 62 -17.56 -0.13 -15.80
N ARG A 63 -17.31 -0.49 -14.51
CA ARG A 63 -16.26 0.09 -13.68
C ARG A 63 -15.87 -0.85 -12.55
N VAL A 64 -14.62 -0.75 -12.10
CA VAL A 64 -14.09 -1.57 -11.02
C VAL A 64 -13.59 -0.70 -9.87
N PHE A 65 -14.01 -1.05 -8.65
CA PHE A 65 -13.35 -0.65 -7.42
C PHE A 65 -12.46 -1.80 -6.96
N ASN A 66 -11.15 -1.62 -7.03
CA ASN A 66 -10.19 -2.66 -6.65
C ASN A 66 -9.86 -2.59 -5.15
N VAL A 67 -10.09 -3.68 -4.44
CA VAL A 67 -9.61 -3.95 -3.07
C VAL A 67 -9.00 -5.34 -2.93
N VAL A 68 -8.48 -5.88 -4.03
CA VAL A 68 -7.70 -7.12 -4.02
C VAL A 68 -6.30 -6.81 -3.53
N HIS A 69 -5.97 -7.26 -2.31
CA HIS A 69 -4.66 -7.04 -1.70
C HIS A 69 -3.62 -8.07 -2.18
N GLY A 70 -2.37 -7.65 -2.23
CA GLY A 70 -1.23 -8.48 -2.58
C GLY A 70 -1.18 -8.88 -4.06
N ARG A 71 -0.58 -10.04 -4.31
CA ARG A 71 -0.34 -10.53 -5.67
C ARG A 71 -1.62 -10.70 -6.47
N GLY A 72 -1.59 -10.24 -7.70
CA GLY A 72 -2.71 -10.23 -8.64
C GLY A 72 -3.51 -8.94 -8.60
N GLY A 73 -3.63 -8.28 -7.44
CA GLY A 73 -4.41 -7.05 -7.26
C GLY A 73 -3.59 -5.77 -7.13
N GLU A 74 -2.32 -5.87 -6.65
CA GLU A 74 -1.44 -4.73 -6.40
C GLU A 74 -0.16 -4.72 -7.26
N ASP A 75 0.05 -5.73 -8.09
CA ASP A 75 1.29 -5.97 -8.83
C ASP A 75 1.22 -5.61 -10.33
N GLY A 76 0.14 -4.97 -10.76
CA GLY A 76 -0.07 -4.56 -12.15
C GLY A 76 -0.80 -5.59 -13.02
N GLN A 77 -1.00 -6.84 -12.54
CA GLN A 77 -1.67 -7.88 -13.33
C GLN A 77 -3.15 -7.55 -13.57
N LEU A 78 -3.91 -7.28 -12.51
CA LEU A 78 -5.31 -6.87 -12.61
C LEU A 78 -5.44 -5.57 -13.41
N GLN A 79 -4.58 -4.59 -13.15
CA GLN A 79 -4.57 -3.31 -13.83
C GLN A 79 -4.41 -3.49 -15.34
N GLY A 80 -3.40 -4.26 -15.78
CA GLY A 80 -3.18 -4.56 -17.20
C GLY A 80 -4.33 -5.29 -17.85
N LEU A 81 -4.96 -6.22 -17.14
CA LEU A 81 -6.15 -6.93 -17.60
C LEU A 81 -7.32 -5.97 -17.83
N LEU A 82 -7.57 -5.05 -16.89
CA LEU A 82 -8.65 -4.08 -16.97
C LEU A 82 -8.40 -3.02 -18.06
N GLU A 83 -7.15 -2.57 -18.26
CA GLU A 83 -6.78 -1.66 -19.35
C GLU A 83 -7.05 -2.29 -20.73
N ILE A 84 -6.61 -3.55 -20.94
CA ILE A 84 -6.88 -4.29 -22.18
C ILE A 84 -8.38 -4.49 -22.38
N ALA A 85 -9.14 -4.71 -21.31
CA ALA A 85 -10.58 -4.87 -21.35
C ALA A 85 -11.34 -3.54 -21.56
N GLY A 86 -10.67 -2.38 -21.44
CA GLY A 86 -11.28 -1.05 -21.52
C GLY A 86 -12.19 -0.73 -20.34
N ILE A 87 -11.94 -1.33 -19.18
CA ILE A 87 -12.75 -1.16 -17.97
C ILE A 87 -12.04 -0.22 -16.99
N PRO A 88 -12.57 0.98 -16.69
CA PRO A 88 -12.03 1.90 -15.72
C PRO A 88 -11.97 1.29 -14.30
N TYR A 89 -10.90 1.61 -13.56
CA TYR A 89 -10.71 1.09 -12.21
C TYR A 89 -10.09 2.12 -11.26
N THR A 90 -10.26 1.92 -9.97
CA THR A 90 -9.69 2.76 -8.91
C THR A 90 -8.23 2.43 -8.64
N GLY A 91 -7.47 3.43 -8.19
CA GLY A 91 -6.10 3.25 -7.73
C GLY A 91 -5.03 3.41 -8.82
N SER A 92 -3.83 2.96 -8.60
CA SER A 92 -2.68 3.11 -9.52
C SER A 92 -2.82 2.27 -10.78
N GLY A 93 -2.24 2.73 -11.88
CA GLY A 93 -2.13 1.98 -13.13
C GLY A 93 -1.07 0.87 -13.05
N VAL A 94 -0.81 0.21 -14.18
CA VAL A 94 0.11 -0.94 -14.29
C VAL A 94 1.48 -0.64 -13.72
N LEU A 95 2.12 0.44 -14.18
CA LEU A 95 3.48 0.80 -13.77
C LEU A 95 3.55 1.12 -12.27
N GLY A 96 2.63 1.97 -11.80
CA GLY A 96 2.59 2.39 -10.39
C GLY A 96 2.36 1.21 -9.44
N SER A 97 1.45 0.31 -9.78
CA SER A 97 1.21 -0.92 -9.02
C SER A 97 2.42 -1.85 -9.01
N ALA A 98 2.98 -2.14 -10.19
CA ALA A 98 4.13 -3.05 -10.30
C ALA A 98 5.39 -2.54 -9.58
N LEU A 99 5.71 -1.25 -9.70
CA LEU A 99 6.86 -0.66 -9.01
C LEU A 99 6.64 -0.60 -7.50
N SER A 100 5.45 -0.20 -7.05
CA SER A 100 5.16 -0.08 -5.61
C SER A 100 5.15 -1.43 -4.90
N MET A 101 4.73 -2.50 -5.56
CA MET A 101 4.77 -3.85 -5.01
C MET A 101 6.20 -4.36 -4.80
N ASP A 102 7.15 -3.95 -5.65
CA ASP A 102 8.54 -4.35 -5.60
C ASP A 102 9.35 -3.37 -4.72
N LYS A 103 9.54 -3.71 -3.44
CA LYS A 103 10.27 -2.87 -2.49
C LYS A 103 11.68 -2.52 -2.93
N TYR A 104 12.38 -3.45 -3.60
CA TYR A 104 13.72 -3.20 -4.09
C TYR A 104 13.72 -2.17 -5.23
N ARG A 105 12.84 -2.33 -6.22
CA ARG A 105 12.73 -1.38 -7.36
C ARG A 105 12.18 -0.03 -6.92
N THR A 106 11.23 0.00 -6.00
CA THR A 106 10.76 1.21 -5.33
C THR A 106 11.93 2.02 -4.77
N LYS A 107 12.81 1.38 -4.00
CA LYS A 107 13.96 2.06 -3.39
C LYS A 107 15.00 2.49 -4.41
N LEU A 108 15.22 1.74 -5.48
CA LEU A 108 16.08 2.17 -6.59
C LEU A 108 15.58 3.47 -7.25
N VAL A 109 14.27 3.57 -7.49
CA VAL A 109 13.66 4.80 -8.05
C VAL A 109 13.82 5.95 -7.06
N TRP A 110 13.51 5.76 -5.80
CA TRP A 110 13.67 6.80 -4.78
C TRP A 110 15.12 7.27 -4.63
N GLN A 111 16.05 6.33 -4.61
CA GLN A 111 17.49 6.64 -4.54
C GLN A 111 17.96 7.45 -5.75
N ALA A 112 17.53 7.07 -6.95
CA ALA A 112 17.88 7.79 -8.20
C ALA A 112 17.35 9.23 -8.22
N LEU A 113 16.22 9.47 -7.54
CA LEU A 113 15.59 10.80 -7.43
C LEU A 113 16.03 11.58 -6.17
N GLY A 114 16.98 11.06 -5.39
CA GLY A 114 17.45 11.69 -4.15
C GLY A 114 16.39 11.75 -3.05
N LEU A 115 15.40 10.85 -3.08
CA LEU A 115 14.42 10.72 -2.00
C LEU A 115 15.01 9.86 -0.88
N PRO A 116 14.82 10.23 0.41
CA PRO A 116 15.44 9.53 1.52
C PRO A 116 14.81 8.15 1.72
N THR A 117 15.61 7.10 1.58
CA THR A 117 15.27 5.72 1.90
C THR A 117 16.46 5.06 2.56
N PRO A 118 16.30 4.12 3.52
CA PRO A 118 17.40 3.41 4.13
C PRO A 118 18.33 2.78 3.09
N ALA A 119 19.63 2.79 3.33
CA ALA A 119 20.58 2.08 2.48
C ALA A 119 20.23 0.58 2.42
N PHE A 120 20.33 -0.03 1.25
CA PHE A 120 19.84 -1.39 1.01
C PHE A 120 20.73 -2.16 0.02
N VAL A 121 20.64 -3.48 0.07
CA VAL A 121 21.33 -4.44 -0.80
C VAL A 121 20.36 -5.54 -1.20
N LEU A 122 20.38 -5.94 -2.49
CA LEU A 122 19.72 -7.15 -2.96
C LEU A 122 20.58 -8.36 -2.59
N LEU A 123 19.96 -9.40 -2.03
CA LEU A 123 20.62 -10.63 -1.60
C LEU A 123 20.31 -11.75 -2.61
N GLU A 124 21.18 -11.97 -3.58
CA GLU A 124 21.04 -13.01 -4.60
C GLU A 124 22.01 -14.18 -4.35
N SER A 125 23.06 -13.95 -3.57
CA SER A 125 24.10 -14.91 -3.26
C SER A 125 24.73 -14.67 -1.89
N GLU A 126 25.50 -15.65 -1.38
CA GLU A 126 26.27 -15.48 -0.15
C GLU A 126 27.28 -14.32 -0.20
N ALA A 127 27.79 -13.97 -1.38
CA ALA A 127 28.68 -12.83 -1.54
C ALA A 127 28.01 -11.51 -1.20
N ASP A 128 26.68 -11.42 -1.33
CA ASP A 128 25.91 -10.24 -1.03
C ASP A 128 25.72 -10.03 0.47
N LEU A 129 25.86 -11.08 1.30
CA LEU A 129 25.78 -10.97 2.76
C LEU A 129 26.85 -10.02 3.29
N ALA A 130 28.07 -10.10 2.78
CA ALA A 130 29.14 -9.17 3.17
C ALA A 130 28.84 -7.71 2.79
N ARG A 131 28.13 -7.49 1.68
CA ARG A 131 27.66 -6.15 1.28
C ARG A 131 26.57 -5.63 2.20
N ALA A 132 25.66 -6.52 2.62
CA ALA A 132 24.62 -6.17 3.58
C ALA A 132 25.22 -5.84 4.97
N GLU A 133 26.18 -6.64 5.45
CA GLU A 133 26.89 -6.36 6.71
C GLU A 133 27.59 -5.00 6.72
N ALA A 134 28.10 -4.56 5.56
CA ALA A 134 28.72 -3.25 5.44
C ALA A 134 27.75 -2.09 5.64
N LEU A 135 26.42 -2.33 5.64
CA LEU A 135 25.41 -1.34 6.01
C LEU A 135 25.35 -1.09 7.51
N GLY A 136 25.89 -2.02 8.32
CA GLY A 136 25.87 -1.99 9.80
C GLY A 136 24.57 -2.57 10.38
N PHE A 137 24.71 -3.35 11.46
CA PHE A 137 23.58 -3.89 12.20
C PHE A 137 22.97 -2.85 13.16
N PRO A 138 21.65 -2.96 13.48
CA PRO A 138 20.71 -3.96 13.00
C PRO A 138 20.27 -3.73 11.56
N LEU A 139 19.88 -4.83 10.87
CA LEU A 139 19.32 -4.79 9.52
C LEU A 139 17.88 -5.32 9.51
N MET A 140 17.10 -4.88 8.52
CA MET A 140 15.82 -5.47 8.16
C MET A 140 16.00 -6.30 6.88
N VAL A 141 15.75 -7.61 6.97
CA VAL A 141 15.73 -8.52 5.81
C VAL A 141 14.29 -8.70 5.36
N LYS A 142 14.02 -8.55 4.06
CA LYS A 142 12.65 -8.50 3.53
C LYS A 142 12.51 -9.30 2.24
N ALA A 143 11.44 -10.06 2.12
CA ALA A 143 10.92 -10.55 0.84
C ALA A 143 10.38 -9.35 0.06
N ALA A 144 10.99 -8.99 -1.08
CA ALA A 144 10.76 -7.72 -1.76
C ALA A 144 9.36 -7.59 -2.38
N LEU A 145 8.70 -8.72 -2.72
CA LEU A 145 7.41 -8.77 -3.41
C LEU A 145 6.25 -9.22 -2.50
N GLU A 146 6.46 -9.30 -1.19
CA GLU A 146 5.43 -9.70 -0.25
C GLU A 146 4.87 -8.49 0.52
N GLY A 147 3.56 -8.53 0.80
CA GLY A 147 2.85 -7.56 1.63
C GLY A 147 2.76 -7.98 3.10
N SER A 148 2.05 -7.18 3.91
CA SER A 148 1.65 -7.51 5.28
C SER A 148 2.77 -7.99 6.21
N SER A 149 3.99 -7.51 6.01
CA SER A 149 5.19 -7.91 6.78
C SER A 149 5.55 -9.41 6.69
N ILE A 150 5.05 -10.14 5.69
CA ILE A 150 5.43 -11.51 5.42
C ILE A 150 6.88 -11.55 4.92
N GLY A 151 7.71 -12.41 5.52
CA GLY A 151 9.13 -12.54 5.16
C GLY A 151 9.95 -11.30 5.53
N VAL A 152 9.60 -10.62 6.63
CA VAL A 152 10.32 -9.47 7.19
C VAL A 152 10.94 -9.87 8.53
N TYR A 153 12.25 -9.70 8.65
CA TYR A 153 13.04 -10.09 9.81
C TYR A 153 13.97 -8.97 10.22
N ARG A 154 14.05 -8.65 11.50
CA ARG A 154 15.13 -7.84 12.06
C ARG A 154 16.28 -8.77 12.44
N VAL A 155 17.50 -8.36 12.12
CA VAL A 155 18.70 -9.14 12.39
C VAL A 155 19.78 -8.25 13.01
N ASP A 156 20.44 -8.79 14.03
CA ASP A 156 21.41 -8.05 14.83
C ASP A 156 22.86 -8.53 14.59
N ASP A 157 23.05 -9.62 13.82
CA ASP A 157 24.37 -10.20 13.55
C ASP A 157 24.40 -11.00 12.23
N HIS A 158 25.60 -11.50 11.90
CA HIS A 158 25.86 -12.30 10.70
C HIS A 158 25.07 -13.62 10.64
N ALA A 159 24.91 -14.29 11.78
CA ALA A 159 24.21 -15.58 11.81
C ALA A 159 22.72 -15.38 11.52
N GLY A 160 22.10 -14.39 12.16
CA GLY A 160 20.72 -14.00 11.92
C GLY A 160 20.49 -13.51 10.49
N LEU A 161 21.44 -12.78 9.90
CA LEU A 161 21.34 -12.34 8.50
C LEU A 161 21.23 -13.50 7.51
N ARG A 162 22.04 -14.54 7.69
CA ARG A 162 22.02 -15.74 6.84
C ARG A 162 20.71 -16.52 7.01
N GLU A 163 20.26 -16.71 8.23
CA GLU A 163 19.00 -17.41 8.54
C GLU A 163 17.80 -16.65 7.95
N ALA A 164 17.70 -15.36 8.19
CA ALA A 164 16.64 -14.51 7.66
C ALA A 164 16.62 -14.48 6.12
N TRP A 165 17.79 -14.46 5.47
CA TRP A 165 17.88 -14.57 4.01
C TRP A 165 17.28 -15.88 3.48
N GLN A 166 17.61 -17.01 4.11
CA GLN A 166 17.08 -18.33 3.71
C GLN A 166 15.57 -18.41 3.92
N GLU A 167 15.06 -17.92 5.03
CA GLU A 167 13.62 -17.91 5.34
C GLU A 167 12.84 -16.97 4.38
N ALA A 168 13.35 -15.75 4.15
CA ALA A 168 12.71 -14.82 3.22
C ALA A 168 12.72 -15.34 1.76
N ALA A 169 13.77 -16.05 1.35
CA ALA A 169 13.85 -16.68 0.04
C ALA A 169 12.78 -17.77 -0.17
N ALA A 170 12.32 -18.42 0.89
CA ALA A 170 11.24 -19.41 0.81
C ALA A 170 9.89 -18.80 0.36
N CYS A 171 9.73 -17.48 0.45
CA CYS A 171 8.55 -16.76 -0.06
C CYS A 171 8.53 -16.63 -1.60
N ASN A 172 9.44 -17.29 -2.35
CA ASN A 172 9.58 -17.16 -3.81
C ASN A 172 9.69 -15.70 -4.30
N SER A 173 10.41 -14.88 -3.55
CA SER A 173 10.61 -13.46 -3.78
C SER A 173 12.10 -13.13 -3.82
N HIS A 174 12.46 -12.04 -4.50
CA HIS A 174 13.78 -11.43 -4.27
C HIS A 174 13.89 -11.01 -2.81
N VAL A 175 15.04 -11.23 -2.21
CA VAL A 175 15.31 -10.83 -0.83
C VAL A 175 16.19 -9.59 -0.82
N MET A 176 15.87 -8.63 0.01
CA MET A 176 16.70 -7.45 0.24
C MET A 176 17.01 -7.30 1.73
N ALA A 177 18.17 -6.76 2.02
CA ALA A 177 18.51 -6.24 3.36
C ALA A 177 18.60 -4.72 3.31
N GLU A 178 18.13 -4.06 4.33
CA GLU A 178 18.25 -2.61 4.50
C GLU A 178 18.65 -2.25 5.93
N ARG A 179 19.22 -1.07 6.10
CA ARG A 179 19.53 -0.54 7.43
C ARG A 179 18.24 -0.38 8.24
N CYS A 180 18.20 -0.95 9.43
CA CYS A 180 17.10 -0.74 10.35
C CYS A 180 17.13 0.70 10.87
N ILE A 181 16.01 1.40 10.78
CA ILE A 181 15.86 2.77 11.29
C ILE A 181 15.21 2.73 12.66
N SER A 182 15.93 3.26 13.67
CA SER A 182 15.35 3.46 15.00
C SER A 182 14.66 4.82 15.05
N GLY A 183 13.43 4.85 15.59
CA GLY A 183 12.65 6.08 15.69
C GLY A 183 11.14 5.83 15.64
N SER A 184 10.39 6.84 15.21
CA SER A 184 8.95 6.78 15.14
C SER A 184 8.48 6.37 13.72
N GLU A 185 7.46 5.52 13.67
CA GLU A 185 6.82 5.12 12.42
C GLU A 185 5.62 6.02 12.11
N TYR A 186 5.53 6.46 10.87
CA TYR A 186 4.44 7.28 10.36
C TYR A 186 3.89 6.68 9.07
N THR A 187 2.62 6.97 8.82
CA THR A 187 1.99 6.67 7.55
C THR A 187 1.24 7.87 7.01
N ALA A 188 1.37 8.10 5.71
CA ALA A 188 0.68 9.14 4.95
C ALA A 188 -0.33 8.49 4.01
N SER A 189 -1.62 8.66 4.27
CA SER A 189 -2.69 8.28 3.34
C SER A 189 -2.81 9.34 2.24
N ILE A 190 -2.91 8.89 0.99
CA ILE A 190 -3.02 9.75 -0.19
C ILE A 190 -4.41 9.56 -0.80
N LEU A 191 -5.08 10.67 -1.10
CA LEU A 191 -6.37 10.72 -1.76
C LEU A 191 -6.33 11.79 -2.86
N GLY A 192 -6.30 11.35 -4.12
CA GLY A 192 -6.05 12.23 -5.26
C GLY A 192 -4.66 12.85 -5.20
N GLU A 193 -4.61 14.17 -5.20
CA GLU A 193 -3.38 14.97 -5.09
C GLU A 193 -3.04 15.43 -3.68
N GLN A 194 -3.77 14.93 -2.66
CA GLN A 194 -3.62 15.37 -1.28
C GLN A 194 -3.13 14.23 -0.39
N ALA A 195 -2.23 14.56 0.53
CA ALA A 195 -1.92 13.72 1.67
C ALA A 195 -2.83 14.11 2.84
N LEU A 196 -3.54 13.12 3.38
CA LEU A 196 -4.35 13.27 4.59
C LEU A 196 -3.43 13.45 5.82
N PRO A 197 -3.96 13.80 6.99
CA PRO A 197 -3.16 13.89 8.21
C PRO A 197 -2.35 12.61 8.45
N LEU A 198 -1.10 12.79 8.87
CA LEU A 198 -0.24 11.66 9.19
C LEU A 198 -0.76 10.92 10.42
N ILE A 199 -0.59 9.62 10.40
CA ILE A 199 -0.80 8.78 11.58
C ILE A 199 0.56 8.34 12.09
N ARG A 200 0.88 8.60 13.37
CA ARG A 200 2.01 7.99 14.05
C ARG A 200 1.56 6.67 14.66
N LEU A 201 2.32 5.61 14.34
CA LEU A 201 2.09 4.29 14.89
C LEU A 201 3.00 4.07 16.10
N GLU A 202 2.43 3.51 17.15
CA GLU A 202 3.16 3.12 18.37
C GLU A 202 2.75 1.69 18.71
N THR A 203 3.68 0.75 18.54
CA THR A 203 3.48 -0.65 18.89
C THR A 203 4.44 -1.04 20.01
N PRO A 204 4.02 -1.87 20.99
CA PRO A 204 4.92 -2.45 21.98
C PRO A 204 5.81 -3.56 21.40
N ARG A 205 5.61 -3.94 20.15
CA ARG A 205 6.36 -4.95 19.42
C ARG A 205 7.62 -4.35 18.82
N GLU A 206 8.50 -5.21 18.36
CA GLU A 206 9.76 -4.82 17.75
C GLU A 206 9.58 -3.98 16.46
N PHE A 207 8.51 -4.28 15.70
CA PHE A 207 8.05 -3.49 14.53
C PHE A 207 6.55 -3.77 14.26
N TYR A 208 5.95 -3.01 13.34
CA TYR A 208 4.54 -3.14 12.97
C TYR A 208 4.33 -4.34 12.03
N ASP A 209 4.28 -5.54 12.61
CA ASP A 209 4.17 -6.83 11.92
C ASP A 209 2.71 -7.19 11.53
N TYR A 210 2.52 -8.38 10.92
CA TYR A 210 1.21 -8.89 10.51
C TYR A 210 0.22 -8.97 11.69
N GLU A 211 0.69 -9.44 12.82
CA GLU A 211 -0.15 -9.59 14.02
C GLU A 211 -0.56 -8.21 14.56
N ALA A 212 0.37 -7.23 14.58
CA ALA A 212 0.08 -5.86 14.95
C ALA A 212 -0.91 -5.18 13.99
N LYS A 213 -0.88 -5.54 12.68
CA LYS A 213 -1.75 -4.98 11.64
C LYS A 213 -3.19 -5.49 11.71
N TYR A 214 -3.39 -6.77 12.04
CA TYR A 214 -4.68 -7.43 11.80
C TYR A 214 -5.26 -8.22 13.00
N GLN A 215 -4.46 -8.54 14.01
CA GLN A 215 -4.88 -9.44 15.09
C GLN A 215 -4.76 -8.82 16.48
N ALA A 216 -3.71 -8.03 16.71
CA ALA A 216 -3.47 -7.40 18.00
C ALA A 216 -4.22 -6.06 18.12
N ASN A 217 -4.64 -5.74 19.36
CA ASN A 217 -5.28 -4.47 19.69
C ASN A 217 -4.35 -3.59 20.55
N ASP A 218 -3.03 -3.84 20.51
CA ASP A 218 -2.03 -3.16 21.33
C ASP A 218 -1.31 -2.02 20.59
N THR A 219 -1.48 -1.91 19.28
CA THR A 219 -0.99 -0.76 18.49
C THR A 219 -1.83 0.46 18.77
N ARG A 220 -1.17 1.58 19.06
CA ARG A 220 -1.79 2.90 19.24
C ARG A 220 -1.59 3.75 17.99
N TYR A 221 -2.66 4.39 17.58
CA TYR A 221 -2.70 5.28 16.42
C TYR A 221 -2.90 6.71 16.91
N HIS A 222 -1.93 7.58 16.62
CA HIS A 222 -1.97 8.97 17.06
C HIS A 222 -2.36 9.88 15.91
N ILE A 223 -3.53 10.52 16.03
CA ILE A 223 -4.03 11.55 15.13
C ILE A 223 -4.62 12.67 16.02
N PRO A 224 -3.99 13.82 16.10
CA PRO A 224 -2.76 14.32 15.44
C PRO A 224 -1.52 13.49 15.75
N CYS A 225 -0.58 13.43 14.79
CA CYS A 225 0.59 12.56 14.85
C CYS A 225 1.69 13.03 15.85
N GLY A 226 1.52 14.21 16.41
CA GLY A 226 2.41 14.78 17.43
C GLY A 226 3.61 15.55 16.85
N LEU A 227 3.65 15.81 15.55
CA LEU A 227 4.62 16.69 14.91
C LEU A 227 4.13 18.14 14.90
N GLU A 228 5.07 19.08 14.80
CA GLU A 228 4.72 20.46 14.50
C GLU A 228 4.13 20.57 13.08
N PRO A 229 3.19 21.50 12.83
CA PRO A 229 2.49 21.58 11.53
C PRO A 229 3.40 21.70 10.31
N ALA A 230 4.53 22.39 10.44
CA ALA A 230 5.51 22.53 9.35
C ALA A 230 6.24 21.21 9.06
N GLU A 231 6.55 20.41 10.09
CA GLU A 231 7.18 19.11 9.96
C GLU A 231 6.21 18.11 9.33
N GLU A 232 4.95 18.07 9.80
CA GLU A 232 3.91 17.22 9.22
C GLU A 232 3.70 17.55 7.75
N SER A 233 3.59 18.84 7.39
CA SER A 233 3.44 19.27 6.00
C SER A 233 4.64 18.88 5.13
N ALA A 234 5.85 18.92 5.66
CA ALA A 234 7.06 18.48 4.94
C ALA A 234 7.04 16.97 4.65
N LEU A 235 6.60 16.15 5.62
CA LEU A 235 6.45 14.69 5.44
C LEU A 235 5.31 14.34 4.48
N GLN A 236 4.20 15.08 4.52
CA GLN A 236 3.11 14.94 3.55
C GLN A 236 3.60 15.22 2.12
N ALA A 237 4.33 16.33 1.93
CA ALA A 237 4.92 16.68 0.63
C ALA A 237 5.95 15.64 0.15
N LEU A 238 6.77 15.10 1.06
CA LEU A 238 7.71 14.01 0.76
C LEU A 238 6.95 12.75 0.31
N SER A 239 5.88 12.38 1.00
CA SER A 239 5.07 11.20 0.70
C SER A 239 4.39 11.33 -0.66
N LEU A 240 3.83 12.49 -1.01
CA LEU A 240 3.27 12.76 -2.34
C LEU A 240 4.33 12.62 -3.44
N ARG A 241 5.53 13.16 -3.23
CA ARG A 241 6.64 13.01 -4.18
C ARG A 241 7.06 11.54 -4.32
N ALA A 242 7.14 10.81 -3.22
CA ALA A 242 7.52 9.40 -3.21
C ALA A 242 6.50 8.52 -3.95
N PHE A 243 5.21 8.80 -3.78
CA PHE A 243 4.11 8.14 -4.46
C PHE A 243 4.11 8.42 -5.96
N ALA A 244 4.19 9.69 -6.34
CA ALA A 244 4.23 10.11 -7.75
C ALA A 244 5.48 9.61 -8.48
N ALA A 245 6.64 9.50 -7.79
CA ALA A 245 7.90 8.99 -8.36
C ALA A 245 7.79 7.57 -8.91
N LEU A 246 6.87 6.77 -8.39
CA LEU A 246 6.60 5.39 -8.85
C LEU A 246 5.54 5.34 -9.96
N GLY A 247 4.98 6.48 -10.36
CA GLY A 247 3.80 6.52 -11.24
C GLY A 247 2.52 6.03 -10.54
N ALA A 248 2.54 5.95 -9.21
CA ALA A 248 1.35 5.67 -8.43
C ALA A 248 0.39 6.86 -8.45
N SER A 249 -0.90 6.59 -8.41
CA SER A 249 -1.93 7.62 -8.57
C SER A 249 -3.26 7.21 -7.92
N GLY A 250 -4.16 8.17 -7.80
CA GLY A 250 -5.51 7.96 -7.29
C GLY A 250 -5.54 7.95 -5.76
N TRP A 251 -5.30 6.84 -5.14
CA TRP A 251 -5.26 6.69 -3.68
C TRP A 251 -4.23 5.65 -3.28
N GLY A 252 -3.79 5.73 -2.05
CA GLY A 252 -2.79 4.80 -1.52
C GLY A 252 -2.25 5.24 -0.17
N ARG A 253 -1.15 4.64 0.25
CA ARG A 253 -0.47 4.92 1.51
C ARG A 253 1.04 4.84 1.34
N VAL A 254 1.75 5.79 1.92
CA VAL A 254 3.21 5.79 2.01
C VAL A 254 3.61 5.61 3.46
N ASP A 255 4.42 4.60 3.74
CA ASP A 255 4.92 4.32 5.07
C ASP A 255 6.37 4.82 5.19
N LEU A 256 6.68 5.48 6.30
CA LEU A 256 7.98 6.10 6.55
C LEU A 256 8.37 6.03 8.02
N MET A 257 9.67 5.99 8.28
CA MET A 257 10.25 6.16 9.61
C MET A 257 10.81 7.58 9.75
N ARG A 258 10.81 8.11 10.97
CA ARG A 258 11.55 9.31 11.34
C ARG A 258 12.51 8.94 12.45
N ASP A 259 13.81 9.07 12.18
CA ASP A 259 14.84 8.71 13.15
C ASP A 259 14.93 9.71 14.32
N GLU A 260 15.76 9.39 15.31
CA GLU A 260 15.95 10.22 16.50
C GLU A 260 16.52 11.61 16.20
N ALA A 261 17.21 11.77 15.06
CA ALA A 261 17.67 13.07 14.57
C ALA A 261 16.60 13.85 13.81
N GLY A 262 15.40 13.26 13.65
CA GLY A 262 14.28 13.85 12.92
C GLY A 262 14.33 13.65 11.40
N GLN A 263 15.30 12.87 10.87
CA GLN A 263 15.42 12.60 9.45
C GLN A 263 14.36 11.60 9.00
N PRO A 264 13.57 11.90 7.93
CA PRO A 264 12.61 10.95 7.39
C PRO A 264 13.29 9.89 6.51
N TRP A 265 12.71 8.68 6.52
CA TRP A 265 13.13 7.54 5.72
C TRP A 265 11.93 6.82 5.13
N LEU A 266 11.77 6.85 3.82
CA LEU A 266 10.69 6.18 3.10
C LEU A 266 10.89 4.66 3.14
N ILE A 267 9.85 3.93 3.47
CA ILE A 267 9.89 2.47 3.64
C ILE A 267 9.22 1.76 2.48
N GLU A 268 7.93 2.02 2.23
CA GLU A 268 7.14 1.38 1.17
C GLU A 268 5.94 2.21 0.73
N VAL A 269 5.35 1.82 -0.40
CA VAL A 269 4.08 2.34 -0.91
C VAL A 269 3.07 1.20 -1.01
N ASN A 270 1.85 1.44 -0.54
CA ASN A 270 0.73 0.53 -0.67
C ASN A 270 -0.31 1.16 -1.61
N THR A 271 -0.54 0.54 -2.77
CA THR A 271 -1.45 1.08 -3.81
C THR A 271 -2.90 0.64 -3.66
N VAL A 272 -3.17 -0.39 -2.86
CA VAL A 272 -4.51 -0.85 -2.47
C VAL A 272 -4.52 -1.13 -0.97
N PRO A 273 -4.41 -0.09 -0.12
CA PRO A 273 -4.39 -0.29 1.33
C PRO A 273 -5.73 -0.80 1.86
N GLY A 274 -5.70 -1.41 3.05
CA GLY A 274 -6.88 -1.93 3.73
C GLY A 274 -7.98 -0.90 3.91
N MET A 275 -9.23 -1.33 3.82
CA MET A 275 -10.44 -0.51 3.90
C MET A 275 -11.42 -1.05 4.95
N THR A 276 -10.89 -1.50 6.10
CA THR A 276 -11.69 -1.88 7.26
C THR A 276 -11.80 -0.73 8.25
N ASP A 277 -12.63 -0.85 9.28
CA ASP A 277 -12.80 0.18 10.33
C ASP A 277 -11.50 0.51 11.08
N HIS A 278 -10.55 -0.44 11.12
CA HIS A 278 -9.24 -0.30 11.74
C HIS A 278 -8.13 0.08 10.76
N SER A 279 -8.47 0.29 9.49
CA SER A 279 -7.48 0.61 8.45
C SER A 279 -7.09 2.09 8.49
N LEU A 280 -5.82 2.34 8.17
CA LEU A 280 -5.19 3.65 8.33
C LEU A 280 -5.76 4.73 7.40
N VAL A 281 -6.12 4.36 6.16
CA VAL A 281 -6.72 5.33 5.21
C VAL A 281 -8.09 5.82 5.68
N PRO A 282 -9.05 4.96 6.10
CA PRO A 282 -10.30 5.40 6.72
C PRO A 282 -10.11 6.22 8.01
N MET A 283 -9.09 5.89 8.83
CA MET A 283 -8.78 6.67 10.03
C MET A 283 -8.33 8.09 9.68
N ALA A 284 -7.39 8.24 8.74
CA ALA A 284 -6.89 9.54 8.30
C ALA A 284 -7.99 10.40 7.66
N ALA A 285 -8.86 9.80 6.84
CA ALA A 285 -10.00 10.47 6.23
C ALA A 285 -11.00 10.98 7.28
N ARG A 286 -11.32 10.16 8.28
CA ARG A 286 -12.21 10.54 9.38
C ARG A 286 -11.68 11.71 10.18
N ALA A 287 -10.35 11.81 10.35
CA ALA A 287 -9.73 12.93 11.09
C ALA A 287 -9.95 14.30 10.42
N VAL A 288 -10.26 14.33 9.12
CA VAL A 288 -10.61 15.55 8.37
C VAL A 288 -12.09 15.64 8.01
N GLY A 289 -12.93 14.84 8.67
CA GLY A 289 -14.39 14.88 8.50
C GLY A 289 -14.93 14.14 7.27
N ILE A 290 -14.09 13.33 6.60
CA ILE A 290 -14.51 12.46 5.49
C ILE A 290 -14.95 11.13 6.09
N ASP A 291 -16.25 10.84 6.07
CA ASP A 291 -16.77 9.55 6.51
C ASP A 291 -16.47 8.43 5.48
N PHE A 292 -16.69 7.19 5.87
CA PHE A 292 -16.33 6.06 5.01
C PHE A 292 -17.12 6.02 3.68
N PRO A 293 -18.44 6.24 3.63
CA PRO A 293 -19.17 6.35 2.36
C PRO A 293 -18.65 7.48 1.45
N GLU A 294 -18.27 8.64 2.03
CA GLU A 294 -17.68 9.74 1.28
C GLU A 294 -16.28 9.39 0.75
N LEU A 295 -15.45 8.73 1.56
CA LEU A 295 -14.12 8.27 1.15
C LEU A 295 -14.19 7.36 -0.08
N VAL A 296 -15.02 6.31 -0.02
CA VAL A 296 -15.15 5.37 -1.15
C VAL A 296 -15.77 6.04 -2.38
N TRP A 297 -16.65 7.01 -2.19
CA TRP A 297 -17.17 7.85 -3.27
C TRP A 297 -16.08 8.66 -3.94
N GLN A 298 -15.25 9.37 -3.18
CA GLN A 298 -14.14 10.17 -3.70
C GLN A 298 -13.13 9.32 -4.46
N ILE A 299 -12.80 8.12 -3.94
CA ILE A 299 -11.92 7.17 -4.62
C ILE A 299 -12.56 6.74 -5.95
N LEU A 300 -13.85 6.38 -5.96
CA LEU A 300 -14.55 5.97 -7.18
C LEU A 300 -14.63 7.10 -8.21
N THR A 301 -14.84 8.34 -7.76
CA THR A 301 -14.95 9.52 -8.63
C THR A 301 -13.70 9.73 -9.50
N GLN A 302 -12.52 9.39 -9.01
CA GLN A 302 -11.27 9.51 -9.75
C GLN A 302 -11.26 8.66 -11.03
N THR A 303 -12.08 7.62 -11.11
CA THR A 303 -12.22 6.79 -12.32
C THR A 303 -12.96 7.52 -13.46
N MET A 304 -13.66 8.62 -13.17
CA MET A 304 -14.35 9.46 -14.16
C MET A 304 -13.41 10.47 -14.84
N GLU A 305 -12.30 10.78 -14.18
CA GLU A 305 -11.34 11.81 -14.60
C GLU A 305 -10.18 11.21 -15.40
N ARG A 306 -9.94 9.92 -15.25
CA ARG A 306 -8.94 9.19 -16.05
C ARG A 306 -9.44 9.01 -17.46
N GLN A 307 -8.86 9.73 -18.41
CA GLN A 307 -8.95 9.34 -19.82
C GLN A 307 -8.07 8.10 -20.03
N HIS A 308 -8.65 7.07 -20.63
CA HIS A 308 -7.95 5.82 -20.93
C HIS A 308 -6.83 6.09 -21.93
N GLY A 309 -5.58 5.81 -21.57
CA GLY A 309 -4.49 5.63 -22.52
C GLY A 309 -3.72 6.90 -22.92
N GLU A 310 -3.34 7.76 -21.98
CA GLU A 310 -2.15 8.59 -22.13
C GLU A 310 -1.05 8.20 -21.16
#